data_cbe76ecbce2a6e46c6bcfc638f9161f5
#
_entry.id   cbe76ecbce2a6e46c6bcfc638f9161f5
#
_cell.length_a   1.000
_cell.length_b   1.000
_cell.length_c   1.000
_cell.angle_alpha   90.00
_cell.angle_beta   90.00
_cell.angle_gamma   90.00
#
_symmetry.space_group_name_H-M   'P 1'
#
loop_
_entity.id
_entity.type
_entity.pdbx_description
1 polymer ?
#
loop_
_entity_poly.entity_id
_entity_poly.type
_entity_poly.pdbx_seq_one_letter_code
_entity_poly.pdbx_strand_id
1 'polypeptide(L)'
;MSNAAVPFVSGIRNLVSVYDAFIVDLWGVIYEEQHLCYGVFNALSQLYDEGKPVIFLSNSPLRSSDVAKNLERMGVKPRLYKGVLTAGEIIYHELKAGIDPFFSNLGRKCFHLGPECFWQPYAQLGYVCVPNIDEADFIFVTGTFGTQDSLDKYEPFFKVCLSRRLPMICACPDPFILQNGALHIAAGALAAQYQKIGGNVFWRGKPDPSVYEYCLEGLDVSDRRRVAGIGE
;
A
#
# COMPACT_ATOMS: atom_id res chain seq x y z
N MET A 1 -20.31 -25.99 -11.40
CA MET A 1 -20.08 -24.71 -10.69
C MET A 1 -21.18 -23.77 -11.13
N SER A 2 -22.12 -23.40 -10.23
CA SER A 2 -23.22 -22.50 -10.58
C SER A 2 -22.64 -21.10 -10.85
N ASN A 3 -22.89 -20.58 -12.05
CA ASN A 3 -22.66 -19.17 -12.38
C ASN A 3 -23.67 -18.33 -11.56
N ALA A 4 -23.37 -18.10 -10.28
CA ALA A 4 -24.12 -17.12 -9.52
C ALA A 4 -23.77 -15.74 -10.10
N ALA A 5 -24.75 -15.05 -10.70
CA ALA A 5 -24.56 -13.70 -11.18
C ALA A 5 -24.13 -12.81 -10.01
N VAL A 6 -23.10 -11.99 -10.22
CA VAL A 6 -22.65 -11.01 -9.21
C VAL A 6 -23.80 -10.03 -8.99
N PRO A 7 -24.33 -9.88 -7.76
CA PRO A 7 -25.44 -9.00 -7.50
C PRO A 7 -25.02 -7.54 -7.62
N PHE A 8 -25.82 -6.72 -8.30
CA PHE A 8 -25.68 -5.27 -8.29
C PHE A 8 -26.37 -4.70 -7.07
N VAL A 9 -25.68 -3.84 -6.32
CA VAL A 9 -26.23 -3.09 -5.18
C VAL A 9 -26.19 -1.59 -5.48
N SER A 10 -27.21 -0.86 -5.08
CA SER A 10 -27.32 0.58 -5.35
C SER A 10 -26.47 1.47 -4.43
N GLY A 11 -25.74 0.86 -3.50
CA GLY A 11 -24.85 1.56 -2.58
C GLY A 11 -24.59 0.79 -1.29
N ILE A 12 -23.74 1.36 -0.43
CA ILE A 12 -23.28 0.73 0.81
C ILE A 12 -24.43 0.40 1.78
N ARG A 13 -25.53 1.14 1.72
CA ARG A 13 -26.72 0.89 2.55
C ARG A 13 -27.26 -0.53 2.42
N ASN A 14 -27.14 -1.14 1.26
CA ASN A 14 -27.57 -2.52 1.03
C ASN A 14 -26.64 -3.55 1.70
N LEU A 15 -25.42 -3.15 2.05
CA LEU A 15 -24.41 -4.01 2.67
C LEU A 15 -24.44 -3.94 4.20
N VAL A 16 -24.93 -2.86 4.78
CA VAL A 16 -24.93 -2.61 6.23
C VAL A 16 -25.65 -3.70 7.03
N SER A 17 -26.74 -4.27 6.48
CA SER A 17 -27.49 -5.36 7.14
C SER A 17 -26.80 -6.72 6.99
N VAL A 18 -25.92 -6.88 6.01
CA VAL A 18 -25.25 -8.14 5.68
C VAL A 18 -23.89 -8.25 6.38
N TYR A 19 -23.14 -7.15 6.48
CA TYR A 19 -21.78 -7.13 7.00
C TYR A 19 -21.69 -6.35 8.32
N ASP A 20 -20.77 -6.78 9.17
CA ASP A 20 -20.55 -6.16 10.48
C ASP A 20 -19.37 -5.18 10.49
N ALA A 21 -18.47 -5.29 9.52
CA ALA A 21 -17.33 -4.40 9.37
C ALA A 21 -16.88 -4.28 7.91
N PHE A 22 -16.03 -3.29 7.63
CA PHE A 22 -15.59 -2.96 6.28
C PHE A 22 -14.09 -2.70 6.24
N ILE A 23 -13.41 -3.34 5.27
CA ILE A 23 -12.05 -3.01 4.85
C ILE A 23 -12.19 -2.25 3.54
N VAL A 24 -11.76 -1.00 3.51
CA VAL A 24 -12.02 -0.10 2.38
C VAL A 24 -10.71 0.43 1.81
N ASP A 25 -10.55 0.32 0.50
CA ASP A 25 -9.44 0.95 -0.20
C ASP A 25 -9.55 2.47 -0.15
N LEU A 26 -8.44 3.16 -0.41
CA LEU A 26 -8.39 4.62 -0.37
C LEU A 26 -8.44 5.26 -1.75
N TRP A 27 -7.45 4.97 -2.61
CA TRP A 27 -7.36 5.59 -3.93
C TRP A 27 -8.48 5.07 -4.83
N GLY A 28 -9.14 5.95 -5.57
CA GLY A 28 -10.27 5.59 -6.43
C GLY A 28 -11.58 5.31 -5.69
N VAL A 29 -11.55 5.07 -4.37
CA VAL A 29 -12.71 4.73 -3.54
C VAL A 29 -13.07 5.84 -2.58
N ILE A 30 -12.13 6.29 -1.78
CA ILE A 30 -12.32 7.38 -0.80
C ILE A 30 -11.92 8.71 -1.39
N TYR A 31 -10.80 8.76 -2.08
CA TYR A 31 -10.31 10.00 -2.72
C TYR A 31 -9.54 9.70 -4.01
N GLU A 32 -9.50 10.71 -4.87
CA GLU A 32 -8.59 10.81 -6.00
C GLU A 32 -7.77 12.09 -5.85
N GLU A 33 -6.45 11.99 -5.98
CA GLU A 33 -5.51 13.09 -5.74
C GLU A 33 -5.70 13.73 -4.35
N GLN A 34 -6.35 14.88 -4.26
CA GLN A 34 -6.63 15.61 -3.01
C GLN A 34 -8.12 15.85 -2.78
N HIS A 35 -8.99 15.14 -3.52
CA HIS A 35 -10.44 15.35 -3.47
C HIS A 35 -11.15 14.07 -3.07
N LEU A 36 -12.09 14.19 -2.13
CA LEU A 36 -12.96 13.07 -1.76
C LEU A 36 -13.86 12.69 -2.92
N CYS A 37 -14.02 11.39 -3.16
CA CYS A 37 -15.00 10.88 -4.10
C CYS A 37 -16.42 11.25 -3.66
N TYR A 38 -17.31 11.41 -4.65
CA TYR A 38 -18.68 11.80 -4.37
C TYR A 38 -19.38 10.82 -3.42
N GLY A 39 -20.05 11.36 -2.39
CA GLY A 39 -20.84 10.57 -1.44
C GLY A 39 -20.06 9.89 -0.31
N VAL A 40 -18.73 9.92 -0.32
CA VAL A 40 -17.89 9.26 0.70
C VAL A 40 -18.21 9.72 2.11
N PHE A 41 -18.35 11.02 2.34
CA PHE A 41 -18.67 11.54 3.67
C PHE A 41 -19.99 10.98 4.20
N ASN A 42 -21.02 10.93 3.35
CA ASN A 42 -22.32 10.38 3.72
C ASN A 42 -22.25 8.88 3.99
N ALA A 43 -21.50 8.13 3.16
CA ALA A 43 -21.31 6.69 3.32
C ALA A 43 -20.61 6.36 4.65
N LEU A 44 -19.50 7.04 4.94
CA LEU A 44 -18.76 6.84 6.19
C LEU A 44 -19.57 7.25 7.42
N SER A 45 -20.34 8.35 7.34
CA SER A 45 -21.22 8.77 8.43
C SER A 45 -22.31 7.73 8.69
N GLN A 46 -22.94 7.18 7.66
CA GLN A 46 -23.92 6.11 7.81
C GLN A 46 -23.33 4.86 8.45
N LEU A 47 -22.15 4.42 8.03
CA LEU A 47 -21.48 3.28 8.65
C LEU A 47 -21.19 3.54 10.13
N TYR A 48 -20.74 4.74 10.47
CA TYR A 48 -20.50 5.16 11.85
C TYR A 48 -21.77 5.14 12.69
N ASP A 49 -22.87 5.73 12.18
CA ASP A 49 -24.16 5.80 12.88
C ASP A 49 -24.78 4.41 13.10
N GLU A 50 -24.53 3.46 12.19
CA GLU A 50 -24.94 2.05 12.29
C GLU A 50 -23.95 1.19 13.10
N GLY A 51 -22.93 1.80 13.70
CA GLY A 51 -21.92 1.08 14.51
C GLY A 51 -21.06 0.12 13.71
N LYS A 52 -20.86 0.35 12.40
CA LYS A 52 -20.08 -0.51 11.51
C LYS A 52 -18.65 0.00 11.43
N PRO A 53 -17.66 -0.66 12.05
CA PRO A 53 -16.27 -0.23 12.00
C PRO A 53 -15.68 -0.34 10.59
N VAL A 54 -14.87 0.65 10.24
CA VAL A 54 -14.14 0.75 8.97
C VAL A 54 -12.65 0.77 9.25
N ILE A 55 -11.87 -0.04 8.55
CA ILE A 55 -10.42 0.11 8.42
C ILE A 55 -10.10 0.45 6.97
N PHE A 56 -9.30 1.48 6.77
CA PHE A 56 -8.76 1.79 5.46
C PHE A 56 -7.49 0.97 5.21
N LEU A 57 -7.43 0.30 4.04
CA LEU A 57 -6.28 -0.50 3.60
C LEU A 57 -5.74 0.06 2.29
N SER A 58 -4.47 0.48 2.27
CA SER A 58 -3.85 1.13 1.11
C SER A 58 -2.48 0.52 0.78
N ASN A 59 -2.17 0.45 -0.52
CA ASN A 59 -0.84 0.12 -1.02
C ASN A 59 0.15 1.29 -1.00
N SER A 60 -0.22 2.40 -0.35
CA SER A 60 0.64 3.58 -0.20
C SER A 60 1.94 3.25 0.54
N PRO A 61 3.10 3.77 0.09
CA PRO A 61 4.37 3.65 0.81
C PRO A 61 4.47 4.60 2.02
N LEU A 62 3.49 5.48 2.23
CA LEU A 62 3.43 6.39 3.37
C LEU A 62 3.13 5.65 4.67
N ARG A 63 3.52 6.27 5.80
CA ARG A 63 3.08 5.82 7.13
C ARG A 63 1.56 6.01 7.30
N SER A 64 0.94 5.11 8.03
CA SER A 64 -0.51 5.20 8.32
C SER A 64 -0.89 6.52 8.98
N SER A 65 -0.03 7.07 9.86
CA SER A 65 -0.24 8.36 10.49
C SER A 65 -0.27 9.54 9.52
N ASP A 66 0.52 9.48 8.44
CA ASP A 66 0.56 10.57 7.46
C ASP A 66 -0.63 10.49 6.49
N VAL A 67 -1.05 9.28 6.15
CA VAL A 67 -2.30 9.05 5.41
C VAL A 67 -3.50 9.53 6.24
N ALA A 68 -3.55 9.23 7.54
CA ALA A 68 -4.62 9.71 8.44
C ALA A 68 -4.68 11.25 8.49
N LYS A 69 -3.54 11.93 8.58
CA LYS A 69 -3.48 13.41 8.51
C LYS A 69 -4.00 13.94 7.17
N ASN A 70 -3.69 13.26 6.06
CA ASN A 70 -4.19 13.66 4.74
C ASN A 70 -5.71 13.48 4.65
N LEU A 71 -6.25 12.38 5.15
CA LEU A 71 -7.70 12.17 5.25
C LEU A 71 -8.38 13.26 6.07
N GLU A 72 -7.81 13.66 7.19
CA GLU A 72 -8.33 14.72 8.04
C GLU A 72 -8.33 16.09 7.32
N ARG A 73 -7.26 16.43 6.58
CA ARG A 73 -7.20 17.64 5.75
C ARG A 73 -8.27 17.65 4.66
N MET A 74 -8.62 16.48 4.11
CA MET A 74 -9.72 16.32 3.14
C MET A 74 -11.10 16.31 3.80
N GLY A 75 -11.19 16.37 5.15
CA GLY A 75 -12.45 16.44 5.90
C GLY A 75 -12.96 15.11 6.46
N VAL A 76 -12.24 14.00 6.27
CA VAL A 76 -12.59 12.70 6.88
C VAL A 76 -12.13 12.70 8.33
N LYS A 77 -13.09 12.80 9.24
CA LYS A 77 -12.80 12.88 10.69
C LYS A 77 -12.34 11.52 11.24
N PRO A 78 -11.36 11.48 12.18
CA PRO A 78 -10.84 10.24 12.75
C PRO A 78 -11.89 9.31 13.37
N ARG A 79 -13.01 9.86 13.87
CA ARG A 79 -14.12 9.06 14.44
C ARG A 79 -14.86 8.20 13.42
N LEU A 80 -14.73 8.48 12.11
CA LEU A 80 -15.44 7.77 11.04
C LEU A 80 -14.80 6.46 10.62
N TYR A 81 -13.59 6.18 11.14
CA TYR A 81 -12.88 4.94 10.85
C TYR A 81 -12.10 4.47 12.09
N LYS A 82 -11.84 3.18 12.19
CA LYS A 82 -11.11 2.56 13.31
C LYS A 82 -9.60 2.66 13.14
N GLY A 83 -9.13 2.68 11.89
CA GLY A 83 -7.70 2.75 11.59
C GLY A 83 -7.39 2.88 10.10
N VAL A 84 -6.13 3.14 9.82
CA VAL A 84 -5.53 3.11 8.50
C VAL A 84 -4.37 2.13 8.53
N LEU A 85 -4.30 1.22 7.58
CA LEU A 85 -3.17 0.34 7.36
C LEU A 85 -2.60 0.58 5.96
N THR A 86 -1.30 0.82 5.87
CA THR A 86 -0.61 1.03 4.60
C THR A 86 0.49 -0.01 4.41
N ALA A 87 0.86 -0.30 3.16
CA ALA A 87 2.02 -1.13 2.86
C ALA A 87 3.30 -0.56 3.51
N GLY A 88 3.44 0.77 3.48
CA GLY A 88 4.56 1.47 4.12
C GLY A 88 4.60 1.29 5.63
N GLU A 89 3.45 1.27 6.32
CA GLU A 89 3.39 1.03 7.77
C GLU A 89 3.87 -0.37 8.13
N ILE A 90 3.40 -1.37 7.38
CA ILE A 90 3.79 -2.77 7.61
C ILE A 90 5.31 -2.93 7.44
N ILE A 91 5.86 -2.45 6.31
CA ILE A 91 7.30 -2.51 6.04
C ILE A 91 8.11 -1.76 7.10
N TYR A 92 7.62 -0.62 7.57
CA TYR A 92 8.28 0.11 8.65
C TYR A 92 8.41 -0.73 9.92
N HIS A 93 7.33 -1.42 10.32
CA HIS A 93 7.35 -2.29 11.49
C HIS A 93 8.24 -3.52 11.28
N GLU A 94 8.24 -4.12 10.11
CA GLU A 94 9.10 -5.26 9.79
C GLU A 94 10.59 -4.88 9.78
N LEU A 95 10.94 -3.75 9.17
CA LEU A 95 12.30 -3.20 9.22
C LEU A 95 12.75 -2.86 10.65
N LYS A 96 11.83 -2.33 11.47
CA LYS A 96 12.09 -2.00 12.87
C LYS A 96 12.27 -3.25 13.72
N ALA A 97 11.45 -4.26 13.51
CA ALA A 97 11.51 -5.51 14.28
C ALA A 97 12.70 -6.38 13.89
N GLY A 98 13.04 -6.46 12.61
CA GLY A 98 14.16 -7.25 12.08
C GLY A 98 14.07 -8.75 12.39
N ILE A 99 12.85 -9.28 12.62
CA ILE A 99 12.63 -10.67 13.03
C ILE A 99 12.63 -11.61 11.83
N ASP A 100 11.97 -11.21 10.74
CA ASP A 100 11.94 -12.01 9.53
C ASP A 100 13.36 -12.15 8.96
N PRO A 101 13.78 -13.38 8.54
CA PRO A 101 15.12 -13.64 7.99
C PRO A 101 15.49 -12.72 6.82
N PHE A 102 14.54 -12.25 6.03
CA PHE A 102 14.79 -11.31 4.97
C PHE A 102 15.32 -9.98 5.54
N PHE A 103 14.67 -9.43 6.55
CA PHE A 103 15.05 -8.14 7.15
C PHE A 103 16.27 -8.25 8.07
N SER A 104 16.42 -9.35 8.80
CA SER A 104 17.58 -9.54 9.70
C SER A 104 18.90 -9.64 8.96
N ASN A 105 18.88 -10.06 7.68
CA ASN A 105 20.04 -10.17 6.82
C ASN A 105 20.27 -8.94 5.92
N LEU A 106 19.40 -7.93 5.97
CA LEU A 106 19.63 -6.68 5.26
C LEU A 106 20.79 -5.91 5.88
N GLY A 107 21.66 -5.36 5.03
CA GLY A 107 22.62 -4.34 5.47
C GLY A 107 21.93 -3.03 5.84
N ARG A 108 22.72 -1.97 6.04
CA ARG A 108 22.20 -0.67 6.48
C ARG A 108 22.13 0.38 5.38
N LYS A 109 22.74 0.13 4.24
CA LYS A 109 22.81 1.06 3.11
C LYS A 109 21.70 0.74 2.09
N CYS A 110 20.80 1.66 1.92
CA CYS A 110 19.65 1.52 1.02
C CYS A 110 19.85 2.39 -0.22
N PHE A 111 19.60 1.86 -1.42
CA PHE A 111 19.32 2.68 -2.58
C PHE A 111 17.81 2.88 -2.70
N HIS A 112 17.35 4.12 -2.51
CA HIS A 112 15.94 4.43 -2.63
C HIS A 112 15.58 4.79 -4.08
N LEU A 113 14.59 4.07 -4.62
CA LEU A 113 14.02 4.28 -5.94
C LEU A 113 12.60 4.82 -5.78
N GLY A 114 12.39 6.10 -6.05
CA GLY A 114 11.11 6.78 -5.92
C GLY A 114 11.25 8.22 -5.38
N PRO A 115 10.12 8.90 -5.13
CA PRO A 115 10.11 10.24 -4.55
C PRO A 115 10.74 10.29 -3.15
N GLU A 116 11.64 11.22 -2.91
CA GLU A 116 12.43 11.33 -1.67
C GLU A 116 11.55 11.39 -0.39
N CYS A 117 10.39 12.01 -0.48
CA CYS A 117 9.45 12.11 0.64
C CYS A 117 9.00 10.75 1.21
N PHE A 118 9.04 9.69 0.41
CA PHE A 118 8.66 8.35 0.84
C PHE A 118 9.77 7.63 1.61
N TRP A 119 11.02 8.11 1.55
CA TRP A 119 12.13 7.56 2.33
C TRP A 119 12.20 8.14 3.76
N GLN A 120 11.82 9.39 3.95
CA GLN A 120 11.96 10.13 5.22
C GLN A 120 11.55 9.33 6.48
N PRO A 121 10.43 8.60 6.51
CA PRO A 121 10.03 7.83 7.68
C PRO A 121 11.02 6.72 8.07
N TYR A 122 11.71 6.15 7.11
CA TYR A 122 12.61 4.99 7.31
C TYR A 122 14.02 5.40 7.76
N ALA A 123 14.43 6.63 7.50
CA ALA A 123 15.72 7.16 7.94
C ALA A 123 15.89 7.08 9.47
N GLN A 124 14.80 7.17 10.23
CA GLN A 124 14.79 7.08 11.69
C GLN A 124 15.12 5.68 12.22
N LEU A 125 15.07 4.65 11.37
CA LEU A 125 15.39 3.26 11.73
C LEU A 125 16.89 2.94 11.65
N GLY A 126 17.74 3.94 11.37
CA GLY A 126 19.18 3.77 11.25
C GLY A 126 19.64 3.20 9.91
N TYR A 127 18.79 3.20 8.89
CA TYR A 127 19.18 2.93 7.51
C TYR A 127 19.69 4.22 6.86
N VAL A 128 20.70 4.07 6.00
CA VAL A 128 21.33 5.18 5.29
C VAL A 128 20.98 5.09 3.81
N CYS A 129 20.35 6.13 3.27
CA CYS A 129 20.12 6.24 1.84
C CYS A 129 21.43 6.63 1.13
N VAL A 130 21.91 5.80 0.20
CA VAL A 130 23.10 6.04 -0.59
C VAL A 130 22.74 6.49 -2.01
N PRO A 131 23.46 7.46 -2.59
CA PRO A 131 23.16 7.97 -3.92
C PRO A 131 23.63 7.05 -5.04
N ASN A 132 24.57 6.15 -4.74
CA ASN A 132 25.13 5.23 -5.73
C ASN A 132 24.72 3.79 -5.41
N ILE A 133 24.15 3.10 -6.42
CA ILE A 133 23.74 1.71 -6.29
C ILE A 133 24.92 0.78 -5.92
N ASP A 134 26.15 1.13 -6.30
CA ASP A 134 27.34 0.35 -5.98
C ASP A 134 27.67 0.32 -4.48
N GLU A 135 27.13 1.24 -3.71
CA GLU A 135 27.29 1.29 -2.25
C GLU A 135 26.15 0.62 -1.48
N ALA A 136 25.06 0.28 -2.18
CA ALA A 136 23.86 -0.22 -1.53
C ALA A 136 23.98 -1.68 -1.09
N ASP A 137 23.33 -2.00 0.02
CA ASP A 137 23.12 -3.36 0.50
C ASP A 137 21.76 -3.91 0.01
N PHE A 138 20.79 -3.02 -0.24
CA PHE A 138 19.46 -3.36 -0.76
C PHE A 138 18.83 -2.19 -1.50
N ILE A 139 17.75 -2.50 -2.23
CA ILE A 139 16.92 -1.52 -2.95
C ILE A 139 15.60 -1.34 -2.19
N PHE A 140 15.17 -0.11 -2.00
CA PHE A 140 13.85 0.22 -1.47
C PHE A 140 13.07 0.95 -2.53
N VAL A 141 12.05 0.29 -3.12
CA VAL A 141 11.28 0.88 -4.22
C VAL A 141 9.91 1.35 -3.73
N THR A 142 9.64 2.64 -3.96
CA THR A 142 8.37 3.31 -3.64
C THR A 142 7.72 3.98 -4.85
N GLY A 143 8.42 4.02 -5.98
CA GLY A 143 7.98 4.66 -7.21
C GLY A 143 9.04 4.59 -8.30
N THR A 144 8.90 5.44 -9.30
CA THR A 144 9.82 5.62 -10.44
C THR A 144 10.73 6.82 -10.24
N PHE A 145 11.79 6.96 -11.05
CA PHE A 145 12.60 8.19 -11.08
C PHE A 145 11.85 9.38 -11.69
N GLY A 146 10.98 9.12 -12.65
CA GLY A 146 10.23 10.15 -13.36
C GLY A 146 8.80 9.72 -13.66
N THR A 147 7.90 10.69 -13.82
CA THR A 147 6.46 10.45 -14.01
C THR A 147 6.09 9.81 -15.35
N GLN A 148 6.99 9.85 -16.35
CA GLN A 148 6.76 9.29 -17.70
C GLN A 148 7.79 8.20 -18.03
N ASP A 149 8.24 7.47 -17.03
CA ASP A 149 9.21 6.42 -17.24
C ASP A 149 8.58 5.18 -17.89
N SER A 150 9.41 4.44 -18.63
CA SER A 150 9.10 3.11 -19.16
C SER A 150 10.01 2.08 -18.49
N LEU A 151 9.58 0.81 -18.45
CA LEU A 151 10.36 -0.27 -17.84
C LEU A 151 11.74 -0.45 -18.49
N ASP A 152 11.86 -0.20 -19.78
CA ASP A 152 13.11 -0.36 -20.53
C ASP A 152 14.23 0.55 -20.00
N LYS A 153 13.88 1.73 -19.47
CA LYS A 153 14.84 2.65 -18.84
C LYS A 153 15.55 2.02 -17.64
N TYR A 154 14.92 1.07 -16.97
CA TYR A 154 15.43 0.42 -15.77
C TYR A 154 16.26 -0.83 -16.03
N GLU A 155 16.30 -1.34 -17.27
CA GLU A 155 17.07 -2.54 -17.58
C GLU A 155 18.57 -2.45 -17.22
N PRO A 156 19.30 -1.36 -17.55
CA PRO A 156 20.71 -1.24 -17.16
C PRO A 156 20.88 -1.21 -15.64
N PHE A 157 20.00 -0.50 -14.93
CA PHE A 157 19.98 -0.45 -13.48
C PHE A 157 19.74 -1.84 -12.87
N PHE A 158 18.74 -2.58 -13.34
CA PHE A 158 18.46 -3.92 -12.84
C PHE A 158 19.57 -4.93 -13.12
N LYS A 159 20.28 -4.81 -14.25
CA LYS A 159 21.47 -5.65 -14.53
C LYS A 159 22.56 -5.46 -13.47
N VAL A 160 22.82 -4.23 -13.05
CA VAL A 160 23.77 -3.93 -11.97
C VAL A 160 23.27 -4.52 -10.65
N CYS A 161 22.01 -4.29 -10.29
CA CYS A 161 21.40 -4.81 -9.06
C CYS A 161 21.48 -6.33 -9.00
N LEU A 162 21.18 -7.01 -10.12
CA LEU A 162 21.18 -8.46 -10.21
C LEU A 162 22.61 -9.04 -10.10
N SER A 163 23.62 -8.42 -10.75
CA SER A 163 25.01 -8.84 -10.67
C SER A 163 25.55 -8.79 -9.24
N ARG A 164 25.03 -7.85 -8.42
CA ARG A 164 25.35 -7.70 -7.01
C ARG A 164 24.41 -8.48 -6.08
N ARG A 165 23.39 -9.16 -6.63
CA ARG A 165 22.38 -9.91 -5.88
C ARG A 165 21.68 -9.07 -4.82
N LEU A 166 21.42 -7.79 -5.12
CA LEU A 166 20.76 -6.89 -4.17
C LEU A 166 19.32 -7.33 -3.94
N PRO A 167 18.88 -7.54 -2.68
CA PRO A 167 17.47 -7.73 -2.39
C PRO A 167 16.71 -6.42 -2.58
N MET A 168 15.43 -6.51 -2.95
CA MET A 168 14.55 -5.37 -3.14
C MET A 168 13.35 -5.45 -2.20
N ILE A 169 13.00 -4.34 -1.55
CA ILE A 169 11.76 -4.16 -0.80
C ILE A 169 10.83 -3.31 -1.65
N CYS A 170 9.65 -3.85 -1.97
CA CYS A 170 8.59 -3.13 -2.67
C CYS A 170 7.55 -2.62 -1.67
N ALA A 171 7.53 -1.30 -1.45
CA ALA A 171 6.64 -0.65 -0.49
C ALA A 171 5.33 -0.11 -1.12
N CYS A 172 5.13 -0.33 -2.41
CA CYS A 172 3.92 0.00 -3.15
C CYS A 172 3.73 -1.06 -4.25
N PRO A 173 2.96 -2.13 -4.01
CA PRO A 173 2.88 -3.25 -4.94
C PRO A 173 2.03 -2.96 -6.19
N ASP A 174 1.37 -1.81 -6.28
CA ASP A 174 0.60 -1.44 -7.46
C ASP A 174 1.51 -1.31 -8.69
N PRO A 175 1.18 -1.99 -9.81
CA PRO A 175 2.00 -1.91 -11.01
C PRO A 175 1.82 -0.60 -11.76
N PHE A 176 0.66 0.04 -11.61
CA PHE A 176 0.29 1.29 -12.25
C PHE A 176 -0.42 2.22 -11.29
N ILE A 177 -0.31 3.52 -11.54
CA ILE A 177 -1.09 4.58 -10.89
C ILE A 177 -1.76 5.43 -11.95
N LEU A 178 -3.01 5.81 -11.70
CA LEU A 178 -3.70 6.81 -12.50
C LEU A 178 -3.39 8.20 -11.92
N GLN A 179 -2.78 9.08 -12.72
CA GLN A 179 -2.46 10.44 -12.32
C GLN A 179 -2.73 11.39 -13.48
N ASN A 180 -3.48 12.48 -13.24
CA ASN A 180 -3.88 13.44 -14.26
C ASN A 180 -4.54 12.78 -15.49
N GLY A 181 -5.34 11.74 -15.30
CA GLY A 181 -6.01 11.01 -16.37
C GLY A 181 -5.10 10.12 -17.24
N ALA A 182 -3.82 9.97 -16.89
CA ALA A 182 -2.87 9.09 -17.57
C ALA A 182 -2.41 7.95 -16.65
N LEU A 183 -2.22 6.77 -17.23
CA LEU A 183 -1.72 5.60 -16.52
C LEU A 183 -0.18 5.63 -16.54
N HIS A 184 0.43 5.61 -15.37
CA HIS A 184 1.88 5.58 -15.19
C HIS A 184 2.32 4.29 -14.53
N ILE A 185 3.52 3.79 -14.90
CA ILE A 185 4.11 2.66 -14.17
C ILE A 185 4.44 3.09 -12.73
N ALA A 186 4.27 2.16 -11.81
CA ALA A 186 4.54 2.38 -10.39
C ALA A 186 5.60 1.38 -9.85
N ALA A 187 5.88 1.43 -8.57
CA ALA A 187 6.90 0.60 -7.93
C ALA A 187 6.68 -0.90 -8.15
N GLY A 188 5.41 -1.35 -8.14
CA GLY A 188 5.09 -2.76 -8.36
C GLY A 188 5.51 -3.27 -9.74
N ALA A 189 5.41 -2.45 -10.81
CA ALA A 189 5.89 -2.83 -12.13
C ALA A 189 7.42 -3.02 -12.16
N LEU A 190 8.15 -2.14 -11.47
CA LEU A 190 9.62 -2.23 -11.36
C LEU A 190 10.04 -3.47 -10.57
N ALA A 191 9.39 -3.72 -9.45
CA ALA A 191 9.65 -4.88 -8.59
C ALA A 191 9.34 -6.20 -9.32
N ALA A 192 8.22 -6.27 -10.06
CA ALA A 192 7.85 -7.42 -10.86
C ALA A 192 8.85 -7.68 -12.00
N GLN A 193 9.33 -6.62 -12.67
CA GLN A 193 10.36 -6.76 -13.70
C GLN A 193 11.69 -7.26 -13.11
N TYR A 194 12.10 -6.71 -11.95
CA TYR A 194 13.30 -7.17 -11.26
C TYR A 194 13.19 -8.64 -10.84
N GLN A 195 12.06 -9.05 -10.28
CA GLN A 195 11.80 -10.45 -9.91
C GLN A 195 11.80 -11.38 -11.12
N LYS A 196 11.22 -10.96 -12.25
CA LYS A 196 11.16 -11.72 -13.49
C LYS A 196 12.55 -12.08 -14.05
N ILE A 197 13.53 -11.21 -13.87
CA ILE A 197 14.93 -11.45 -14.30
C ILE A 197 15.78 -12.16 -13.24
N GLY A 198 15.19 -12.61 -12.12
CA GLY A 198 15.85 -13.39 -11.08
C GLY A 198 16.25 -12.61 -9.82
N GLY A 199 15.81 -11.36 -9.67
CA GLY A 199 15.98 -10.57 -8.46
C GLY A 199 15.15 -11.10 -7.29
N ASN A 200 15.67 -10.97 -6.07
CA ASN A 200 14.95 -11.29 -4.84
C ASN A 200 14.14 -10.08 -4.40
N VAL A 201 12.80 -10.21 -4.38
CA VAL A 201 11.89 -9.11 -4.04
C VAL A 201 11.01 -9.49 -2.86
N PHE A 202 10.96 -8.62 -1.86
CA PHE A 202 10.06 -8.69 -0.73
C PHE A 202 8.87 -7.75 -0.98
N TRP A 203 7.67 -8.31 -0.93
CA TRP A 203 6.42 -7.62 -1.21
C TRP A 203 5.60 -7.42 0.07
N ARG A 204 4.99 -6.23 0.21
CA ARG A 204 3.90 -6.00 1.16
C ARG A 204 2.85 -5.10 0.55
N GLY A 205 1.61 -5.39 0.91
CA GLY A 205 0.41 -4.70 0.45
C GLY A 205 -0.57 -5.65 -0.22
N LYS A 206 -1.72 -5.13 -0.63
CA LYS A 206 -2.71 -5.90 -1.38
C LYS A 206 -2.10 -6.45 -2.69
N PRO A 207 -2.37 -7.69 -3.10
CA PRO A 207 -3.33 -8.66 -2.55
C PRO A 207 -2.74 -9.66 -1.53
N ASP A 208 -1.61 -9.38 -0.87
CA ASP A 208 -1.01 -10.27 0.14
C ASP A 208 -2.04 -10.55 1.26
N PRO A 209 -2.37 -11.83 1.54
CA PRO A 209 -3.34 -12.18 2.59
C PRO A 209 -2.99 -11.60 3.97
N SER A 210 -1.71 -11.48 4.31
CA SER A 210 -1.27 -11.00 5.61
C SER A 210 -1.78 -9.59 5.93
N VAL A 211 -1.92 -8.72 4.93
CA VAL A 211 -2.39 -7.34 5.16
C VAL A 211 -3.88 -7.30 5.56
N TYR A 212 -4.66 -8.29 5.08
CA TYR A 212 -6.06 -8.44 5.47
C TYR A 212 -6.17 -9.02 6.88
N GLU A 213 -5.27 -9.92 7.29
CA GLU A 213 -5.23 -10.44 8.65
C GLU A 213 -5.01 -9.31 9.66
N TYR A 214 -4.08 -8.40 9.42
CA TYR A 214 -3.89 -7.21 10.26
C TYR A 214 -5.16 -6.34 10.35
N CYS A 215 -5.88 -6.16 9.23
CA CYS A 215 -7.15 -5.43 9.25
C CYS A 215 -8.21 -6.17 10.07
N LEU A 216 -8.33 -7.49 9.91
CA LEU A 216 -9.30 -8.31 10.64
C LEU A 216 -9.05 -8.30 12.14
N GLU A 217 -7.80 -8.40 12.59
CA GLU A 217 -7.40 -8.23 13.99
C GLU A 217 -7.81 -6.85 14.53
N GLY A 218 -7.54 -5.80 13.74
CA GLY A 218 -7.92 -4.43 14.10
C GLY A 218 -9.43 -4.20 14.17
N LEU A 219 -10.23 -4.92 13.38
CA LEU A 219 -11.70 -4.79 13.37
C LEU A 219 -12.38 -5.47 14.55
N ASP A 220 -11.74 -6.48 15.17
CA ASP A 220 -12.30 -7.24 16.30
C ASP A 220 -13.66 -7.90 15.97
N VAL A 221 -13.76 -8.49 14.77
CA VAL A 221 -14.95 -9.19 14.29
C VAL A 221 -14.74 -10.69 14.38
N SER A 222 -15.65 -11.39 15.04
CA SER A 222 -15.55 -12.85 15.28
C SER A 222 -15.75 -13.69 14.01
N ASP A 223 -16.63 -13.26 13.11
CA ASP A 223 -16.91 -13.96 11.84
C ASP A 223 -16.37 -13.17 10.64
N ARG A 224 -15.24 -13.62 10.09
CA ARG A 224 -14.60 -13.02 8.91
C ARG A 224 -15.49 -12.93 7.68
N ARG A 225 -16.49 -13.83 7.55
CA ARG A 225 -17.46 -13.82 6.45
C ARG A 225 -18.40 -12.63 6.51
N ARG A 226 -18.44 -11.95 7.64
CA ARG A 226 -19.23 -10.74 7.85
C ARG A 226 -18.42 -9.45 7.72
N VAL A 227 -17.21 -9.54 7.13
CA VAL A 227 -16.38 -8.38 6.78
C VAL A 227 -16.41 -8.20 5.27
N ALA A 228 -16.81 -7.02 4.79
CA ALA A 228 -16.78 -6.69 3.38
C ALA A 228 -15.47 -5.97 3.00
N GLY A 229 -14.84 -6.40 1.90
CA GLY A 229 -13.81 -5.64 1.21
C GLY A 229 -14.43 -4.72 0.15
N ILE A 230 -14.06 -3.45 0.13
CA ILE A 230 -14.48 -2.48 -0.89
C ILE A 230 -13.23 -1.92 -1.55
N GLY A 231 -13.13 -2.04 -2.86
CA GLY A 231 -11.99 -1.61 -3.66
C GLY A 231 -12.35 -1.51 -5.14
N GLU A 232 -11.42 -1.00 -5.94
CA GLU A 232 -11.48 -1.02 -7.42
C GLU A 232 -10.88 -2.32 -8.01
#